data_60bbd4a6f55de7a93e60109dc34252bc
#
_entry.id   60bbd4a6f55de7a93e60109dc34252bc
#
_cell.length_a   1.000
_cell.length_b   1.000
_cell.length_c   1.000
_cell.angle_alpha   90.00
_cell.angle_beta   90.00
_cell.angle_gamma   90.00
#
_symmetry.space_group_name_H-M   'P 1'
#
loop_
_entity.id
_entity.type
_entity.pdbx_description
1 polymer ?
#
loop_
_entity_poly.entity_id
_entity_poly.type
_entity_poly.pdbx_seq_one_letter_code
_entity_poly.pdbx_strand_id
1 'polypeptide(L)'
;MEKQAPLLCSELRVDRRLYEVTLNSMVLVWKDTQTNKKHIGRSGYAAVKAGSHCVPVCEIIAVQEKEDESPSKDNGKWQKVPQSPADSSQLAFTVFYVKRTRQHCWQCSEVTFHCSEHSICLLWLQSIREQLGLLTNRPKSLLVYINPYGGKQRGKQIYDHKVAPIFSRASISTDVIVTEHANHARDHLKTEADLKKYDGVVCVGGDGMFSEIMHGLVSRSQQDVGADENLTEEPLVPCKLRIGIIPAGSTDCICYATVGSNDPVTSALHIIVGDSQPMDVCSVHSEDRFLRYSVSLLGYGFYGDVLTDSERKRWMGPARYDISGVKTFLSHRYYEGTVSFLPAEGNLGTPRDKAQCRSGCNICRHSVSDKLLNKDEESVSDAERPGTWTVIRGKFLAINAASMSCACPRSPKGLSPSAHLADGTTDLILVRKCSRIDFLRHLLRHTNKSDQFDHSFVEVYRVKQFRFSPRHLECESELDLRENRGSGKHFLCQQRACGCMASRSNWNCDGEILPHTAIQVRVHCQLITLFARGIEEQPVFEDLYAHSWLDGPYVLSCPIKNYSPSSPANKKLIYLTSLWMRHNQFLEETNLHLVFG
;
A
#
# COMPACT_ATOMS: atom_id res chain seq x y z
N MET A 1 -33.35 3.10 5.77
CA MET A 1 -32.82 3.86 4.61
C MET A 1 -33.98 4.20 3.70
N GLU A 2 -34.32 5.48 3.57
CA GLU A 2 -35.32 5.95 2.63
C GLU A 2 -34.90 5.57 1.20
N LYS A 3 -35.84 5.01 0.44
CA LYS A 3 -35.63 4.77 -1.00
C LYS A 3 -35.53 6.14 -1.67
N GLN A 4 -34.32 6.58 -1.98
CA GLN A 4 -34.13 7.77 -2.77
C GLN A 4 -34.84 7.60 -4.11
N ALA A 5 -35.66 8.60 -4.46
CA ALA A 5 -36.37 8.63 -5.73
C ALA A 5 -35.37 8.55 -6.89
N PRO A 6 -35.68 7.83 -7.98
CA PRO A 6 -34.81 7.81 -9.14
C PRO A 6 -34.73 9.21 -9.76
N LEU A 7 -33.52 9.64 -10.10
CA LEU A 7 -33.29 10.88 -10.87
C LEU A 7 -33.74 10.67 -12.33
N LEU A 8 -33.48 9.49 -12.88
CA LEU A 8 -33.81 9.12 -14.23
C LEU A 8 -34.13 7.63 -14.32
N CYS A 9 -35.16 7.29 -15.09
CA CYS A 9 -35.55 5.92 -15.39
C CYS A 9 -36.00 5.82 -16.84
N SER A 10 -35.47 4.87 -17.61
CA SER A 10 -35.84 4.64 -19.01
C SER A 10 -35.64 3.18 -19.40
N GLU A 11 -36.38 2.73 -20.42
CA GLU A 11 -36.08 1.48 -21.06
C GLU A 11 -35.03 1.70 -22.17
N LEU A 12 -33.85 1.12 -21.98
CA LEU A 12 -32.72 1.23 -22.91
C LEU A 12 -32.30 -0.15 -23.39
N ARG A 13 -31.74 -0.21 -24.58
CA ARG A 13 -31.25 -1.46 -25.15
C ARG A 13 -29.75 -1.63 -24.92
N VAL A 14 -29.35 -2.79 -24.39
CA VAL A 14 -27.95 -3.21 -24.29
C VAL A 14 -27.81 -4.44 -25.19
N ASP A 15 -26.95 -4.38 -26.18
CA ASP A 15 -26.84 -5.37 -27.24
C ASP A 15 -28.22 -5.61 -27.93
N ARG A 16 -28.80 -6.80 -27.71
CA ARG A 16 -30.10 -7.19 -28.29
C ARG A 16 -31.24 -7.28 -27.29
N ARG A 17 -31.01 -6.87 -26.04
CA ARG A 17 -31.98 -6.98 -24.94
C ARG A 17 -32.41 -5.63 -24.42
N LEU A 18 -33.64 -5.57 -23.98
CA LEU A 18 -34.21 -4.36 -23.34
C LEU A 18 -34.03 -4.43 -21.85
N TYR A 19 -33.54 -3.34 -21.26
CA TYR A 19 -33.30 -3.18 -19.82
C TYR A 19 -34.04 -1.97 -19.29
N GLU A 20 -34.63 -2.11 -18.11
CA GLU A 20 -35.03 -0.97 -17.29
C GLU A 20 -33.77 -0.41 -16.63
N VAL A 21 -33.37 0.81 -17.02
CA VAL A 21 -32.18 1.49 -16.52
C VAL A 21 -32.59 2.61 -15.58
N THR A 22 -32.03 2.64 -14.39
CA THR A 22 -32.34 3.62 -13.35
C THR A 22 -31.07 4.26 -12.82
N LEU A 23 -31.04 5.58 -12.74
CA LEU A 23 -29.99 6.37 -12.10
C LEU A 23 -30.55 7.06 -10.86
N ASN A 24 -29.81 6.98 -9.78
CA ASN A 24 -29.99 7.87 -8.62
C ASN A 24 -28.63 8.45 -8.21
N SER A 25 -28.56 9.24 -7.13
CA SER A 25 -27.31 9.86 -6.67
C SER A 25 -26.23 8.87 -6.21
N MET A 26 -26.60 7.60 -5.94
CA MET A 26 -25.68 6.58 -5.41
C MET A 26 -25.31 5.52 -6.42
N VAL A 27 -26.24 5.10 -7.28
CA VAL A 27 -26.08 3.94 -8.14
C VAL A 27 -26.71 4.11 -9.52
N LEU A 28 -26.10 3.49 -10.52
CA LEU A 28 -26.66 3.18 -11.82
C LEU A 28 -27.02 1.69 -11.85
N VAL A 29 -28.29 1.38 -12.12
CA VAL A 29 -28.82 0.01 -12.14
C VAL A 29 -29.46 -0.28 -13.48
N TRP A 30 -29.22 -1.46 -14.06
CA TRP A 30 -29.97 -1.93 -15.24
C TRP A 30 -30.43 -3.37 -15.03
N LYS A 31 -31.74 -3.62 -15.29
CA LYS A 31 -32.42 -4.89 -15.06
C LYS A 31 -33.06 -5.38 -16.35
N ASP A 32 -32.84 -6.65 -16.69
CA ASP A 32 -33.46 -7.27 -17.87
C ASP A 32 -34.98 -7.35 -17.68
N THR A 33 -35.73 -6.73 -18.59
CA THR A 33 -37.20 -6.68 -18.56
C THR A 33 -37.86 -8.03 -18.91
N GLN A 34 -37.15 -8.95 -19.59
CA GLN A 34 -37.70 -10.22 -20.05
C GLN A 34 -37.67 -11.33 -18.97
N THR A 35 -36.85 -11.20 -17.94
CA THR A 35 -36.77 -12.20 -16.85
C THR A 35 -38.00 -12.21 -15.94
N ASN A 36 -38.81 -11.18 -15.93
CA ASN A 36 -40.05 -11.09 -15.13
C ASN A 36 -41.24 -11.90 -15.70
N LYS A 37 -41.17 -12.40 -16.92
CA LYS A 37 -42.32 -13.07 -17.60
C LYS A 37 -42.33 -14.60 -17.52
N LYS A 38 -41.34 -15.28 -16.91
CA LYS A 38 -41.21 -16.76 -17.05
C LYS A 38 -41.18 -17.59 -15.75
N HIS A 39 -41.49 -17.09 -14.59
CA HIS A 39 -41.58 -17.94 -13.39
C HIS A 39 -42.79 -17.62 -12.50
N ILE A 40 -44.00 -17.98 -12.98
CA ILE A 40 -45.09 -18.42 -12.11
C ILE A 40 -45.12 -19.96 -12.21
N GLY A 41 -44.27 -20.62 -11.44
CA GLY A 41 -44.19 -22.08 -11.38
C GLY A 41 -43.69 -22.50 -10.00
N ARG A 42 -44.59 -23.14 -9.23
CA ARG A 42 -44.45 -23.79 -7.95
C ARG A 42 -43.04 -24.28 -7.58
N SER A 43 -42.33 -23.55 -6.72
CA SER A 43 -41.42 -24.12 -5.71
C SER A 43 -40.92 -22.99 -4.80
N GLY A 44 -41.07 -23.16 -3.50
CA GLY A 44 -40.85 -22.12 -2.48
C GLY A 44 -39.38 -21.96 -2.06
N TYR A 45 -38.51 -21.66 -2.98
CA TYR A 45 -37.19 -21.10 -2.69
C TYR A 45 -36.96 -19.93 -3.66
N ALA A 46 -36.69 -18.74 -3.11
CA ALA A 46 -36.46 -17.53 -3.85
C ALA A 46 -35.19 -17.68 -4.69
N ALA A 47 -35.34 -17.99 -5.99
CA ALA A 47 -34.26 -17.95 -6.96
C ALA A 47 -33.85 -16.50 -7.16
N VAL A 48 -32.60 -16.21 -6.91
CA VAL A 48 -31.93 -14.93 -7.15
C VAL A 48 -32.10 -14.54 -8.61
N LYS A 49 -32.61 -13.33 -8.89
CA LYS A 49 -32.90 -12.82 -10.24
C LYS A 49 -31.60 -12.68 -11.03
N ALA A 50 -31.25 -13.64 -11.87
CA ALA A 50 -30.24 -13.49 -12.91
C ALA A 50 -30.67 -12.34 -13.85
N GLY A 51 -29.81 -11.29 -14.00
CA GLY A 51 -30.04 -10.21 -14.97
C GLY A 51 -30.13 -8.78 -14.42
N SER A 52 -29.73 -8.55 -13.16
CA SER A 52 -29.65 -7.19 -12.62
C SER A 52 -28.17 -6.79 -12.41
N HIS A 53 -27.79 -5.63 -12.92
CA HIS A 53 -26.45 -5.04 -12.74
C HIS A 53 -26.56 -3.74 -11.95
N CYS A 54 -25.60 -3.48 -11.05
CA CYS A 54 -25.57 -2.29 -10.21
C CYS A 54 -24.14 -1.76 -10.15
N VAL A 55 -23.96 -0.49 -10.46
CA VAL A 55 -22.67 0.22 -10.41
C VAL A 55 -22.82 1.46 -9.54
N PRO A 56 -22.02 1.60 -8.46
CA PRO A 56 -21.97 2.84 -7.68
C PRO A 56 -21.57 4.03 -8.56
N VAL A 57 -22.24 5.16 -8.42
CA VAL A 57 -21.91 6.38 -9.19
C VAL A 57 -20.45 6.80 -8.95
N CYS A 58 -19.94 6.64 -7.73
CA CYS A 58 -18.53 6.91 -7.42
C CYS A 58 -17.54 5.99 -8.15
N GLU A 59 -17.99 4.89 -8.74
CA GLU A 59 -17.18 3.95 -9.51
C GLU A 59 -17.40 4.06 -11.05
N ILE A 60 -18.26 4.95 -11.51
CA ILE A 60 -18.36 5.32 -12.92
C ILE A 60 -17.16 6.20 -13.24
N ILE A 61 -16.33 5.81 -14.20
CA ILE A 61 -15.12 6.51 -14.61
C ILE A 61 -15.47 7.69 -15.51
N ALA A 62 -16.29 7.42 -16.55
CA ALA A 62 -16.72 8.40 -17.54
C ALA A 62 -18.00 7.95 -18.22
N VAL A 63 -18.66 8.90 -18.91
CA VAL A 63 -19.69 8.62 -19.88
C VAL A 63 -19.37 9.36 -21.19
N GLN A 64 -19.48 8.66 -22.31
CA GLN A 64 -19.20 9.21 -23.65
C GLN A 64 -20.32 8.88 -24.62
N GLU A 65 -20.62 9.80 -25.51
CA GLU A 65 -21.47 9.53 -26.66
C GLU A 65 -20.73 8.57 -27.59
N LYS A 66 -21.44 7.59 -28.16
CA LYS A 66 -20.85 6.71 -29.14
C LYS A 66 -20.98 7.39 -30.51
N GLU A 67 -19.85 7.86 -31.04
CA GLU A 67 -19.78 8.31 -32.42
C GLU A 67 -19.91 7.11 -33.35
N ASP A 68 -20.76 7.23 -34.40
CA ASP A 68 -20.80 6.25 -35.46
C ASP A 68 -19.43 6.22 -36.14
N GLU A 69 -18.69 5.13 -36.02
CA GLU A 69 -17.52 4.88 -36.84
C GLU A 69 -18.01 4.80 -38.30
N SER A 70 -17.90 5.90 -39.03
CA SER A 70 -18.02 5.89 -40.49
C SER A 70 -16.97 4.88 -40.99
N PRO A 71 -17.36 3.91 -41.85
CA PRO A 71 -16.43 2.89 -42.30
C PRO A 71 -15.23 3.55 -42.99
N SER A 72 -14.05 3.39 -42.39
CA SER A 72 -12.79 3.84 -42.97
C SER A 72 -12.66 3.25 -44.36
N LYS A 73 -12.51 4.12 -45.37
CA LYS A 73 -12.21 3.72 -46.73
C LYS A 73 -10.86 3.04 -46.76
N ASP A 74 -10.85 1.72 -46.70
CA ASP A 74 -9.68 0.92 -47.01
C ASP A 74 -10.01 -0.10 -48.10
N ASN A 75 -9.31 0.12 -49.22
CA ASN A 75 -9.01 -0.82 -50.31
C ASN A 75 -10.10 -1.69 -50.97
N GLY A 76 -10.74 -1.13 -51.97
CA GLY A 76 -10.88 -1.76 -53.27
C GLY A 76 -11.40 -3.20 -53.37
N LYS A 77 -12.51 -3.59 -52.70
CA LYS A 77 -13.31 -4.74 -53.11
C LYS A 77 -14.79 -4.41 -53.07
N TRP A 78 -15.42 -4.47 -54.24
CA TRP A 78 -16.85 -4.31 -54.42
C TRP A 78 -17.59 -5.40 -53.64
N GLN A 79 -18.21 -5.06 -52.51
CA GLN A 79 -19.23 -5.88 -51.87
C GLN A 79 -20.59 -5.23 -52.07
N LYS A 80 -21.57 -6.08 -52.43
CA LYS A 80 -22.94 -5.69 -52.74
C LYS A 80 -23.54 -4.84 -51.63
N VAL A 81 -24.04 -3.68 -52.00
CA VAL A 81 -24.84 -2.79 -51.17
C VAL A 81 -26.11 -3.52 -50.74
N PRO A 82 -26.42 -3.67 -49.45
CA PRO A 82 -27.75 -4.06 -49.00
C PRO A 82 -28.67 -2.85 -49.17
N GLN A 83 -29.64 -2.97 -50.05
CA GLN A 83 -30.75 -2.04 -50.16
C GLN A 83 -31.71 -2.28 -49.00
N SER A 84 -31.62 -1.44 -47.94
CA SER A 84 -32.78 -1.11 -47.11
C SER A 84 -32.61 0.32 -46.58
N PRO A 85 -33.59 1.22 -46.81
CA PRO A 85 -33.56 2.56 -46.28
C PRO A 85 -34.15 2.53 -44.85
N ALA A 86 -33.35 2.47 -43.84
CA ALA A 86 -33.61 2.85 -42.46
C ALA A 86 -32.51 2.32 -41.52
N ASP A 87 -31.24 2.71 -41.71
CA ASP A 87 -30.30 2.75 -40.60
C ASP A 87 -30.27 4.20 -40.12
N SER A 88 -31.27 4.53 -39.28
CA SER A 88 -31.18 5.66 -38.38
C SER A 88 -29.92 5.47 -37.54
N SER A 89 -29.02 6.43 -37.57
CA SER A 89 -27.85 6.53 -36.68
C SER A 89 -28.25 6.05 -35.29
N GLN A 90 -27.71 4.90 -34.87
CA GLN A 90 -28.09 4.33 -33.57
C GLN A 90 -27.49 5.20 -32.46
N LEU A 91 -28.33 6.07 -31.92
CA LEU A 91 -27.99 6.96 -30.82
C LEU A 91 -27.66 6.12 -29.58
N ALA A 92 -26.42 6.19 -29.14
CA ALA A 92 -25.95 5.39 -28.03
C ALA A 92 -24.95 6.19 -27.14
N PHE A 93 -24.89 5.83 -25.87
CA PHE A 93 -23.85 6.29 -24.98
C PHE A 93 -23.19 5.12 -24.26
N THR A 94 -21.90 5.25 -23.97
CA THR A 94 -21.10 4.25 -23.27
C THR A 94 -20.72 4.75 -21.89
N VAL A 95 -21.00 3.93 -20.90
CA VAL A 95 -20.60 4.17 -19.50
C VAL A 95 -19.39 3.29 -19.20
N PHE A 96 -18.29 3.92 -18.78
CA PHE A 96 -17.08 3.25 -18.30
C PHE A 96 -17.10 3.18 -16.79
N TYR A 97 -16.85 2.00 -16.22
CA TYR A 97 -16.97 1.78 -14.78
C TYR A 97 -15.95 0.77 -14.26
N VAL A 98 -15.77 0.77 -12.93
CA VAL A 98 -14.90 -0.17 -12.23
C VAL A 98 -15.56 -1.54 -12.14
N LYS A 99 -14.87 -2.58 -12.61
CA LYS A 99 -15.24 -3.98 -12.42
C LYS A 99 -14.18 -4.69 -11.60
N ARG A 100 -14.61 -5.30 -10.49
CA ARG A 100 -13.73 -6.10 -9.65
C ARG A 100 -13.46 -7.45 -10.28
N THR A 101 -12.21 -7.90 -10.18
CA THR A 101 -11.76 -9.21 -10.65
C THR A 101 -11.07 -9.98 -9.51
N ARG A 102 -10.39 -11.09 -9.83
CA ARG A 102 -9.68 -11.88 -8.83
C ARG A 102 -8.48 -11.13 -8.24
N GLN A 103 -8.03 -11.51 -7.05
CA GLN A 103 -6.82 -11.00 -6.39
C GLN A 103 -6.82 -9.47 -6.20
N HIS A 104 -7.96 -8.91 -5.78
CA HIS A 104 -8.15 -7.47 -5.53
C HIS A 104 -7.90 -6.55 -6.75
N CYS A 105 -7.85 -7.12 -7.96
CA CYS A 105 -7.67 -6.33 -9.17
C CYS A 105 -8.98 -5.68 -9.62
N TRP A 106 -8.87 -4.44 -10.09
CA TRP A 106 -9.92 -3.67 -10.73
C TRP A 106 -9.63 -3.53 -12.22
N GLN A 107 -10.68 -3.54 -13.03
CA GLN A 107 -10.61 -3.33 -14.47
C GLN A 107 -11.57 -2.23 -14.89
N CYS A 108 -11.19 -1.46 -15.89
CA CYS A 108 -12.10 -0.56 -16.58
C CYS A 108 -13.00 -1.40 -17.49
N SER A 109 -14.28 -1.48 -17.16
CA SER A 109 -15.31 -2.15 -17.97
C SER A 109 -16.22 -1.11 -18.57
N GLU A 110 -16.95 -1.48 -19.61
CA GLU A 110 -17.87 -0.58 -20.29
C GLU A 110 -19.20 -1.26 -20.56
N VAL A 111 -20.25 -0.45 -20.70
CA VAL A 111 -21.57 -0.85 -21.16
C VAL A 111 -22.13 0.23 -22.07
N THR A 112 -22.62 -0.17 -23.24
CA THR A 112 -23.23 0.74 -24.22
C THR A 112 -24.74 0.62 -24.19
N PHE A 113 -25.41 1.75 -23.93
CA PHE A 113 -26.86 1.88 -23.95
C PHE A 113 -27.32 2.54 -25.25
N HIS A 114 -28.23 1.89 -25.95
CA HIS A 114 -28.85 2.40 -27.16
C HIS A 114 -30.19 3.03 -26.81
N CYS A 115 -30.40 4.26 -27.25
CA CYS A 115 -31.60 5.06 -27.00
C CYS A 115 -32.53 5.03 -28.22
N SER A 116 -33.84 5.21 -27.98
CA SER A 116 -34.83 5.36 -29.03
C SER A 116 -34.82 6.75 -29.66
N GLU A 117 -34.43 7.76 -28.88
CA GLU A 117 -34.46 9.17 -29.26
C GLU A 117 -33.19 9.89 -28.80
N HIS A 118 -32.79 10.91 -29.59
CA HIS A 118 -31.62 11.73 -29.27
C HIS A 118 -31.77 12.51 -27.94
N SER A 119 -32.97 13.00 -27.69
CA SER A 119 -33.32 13.70 -26.44
C SER A 119 -33.03 12.85 -25.20
N ILE A 120 -33.39 11.57 -25.23
CA ILE A 120 -33.14 10.60 -24.16
C ILE A 120 -31.65 10.37 -23.99
N CYS A 121 -30.89 10.21 -25.07
CA CYS A 121 -29.46 10.01 -25.05
C CYS A 121 -28.73 11.20 -24.38
N LEU A 122 -29.04 12.42 -24.80
CA LEU A 122 -28.48 13.65 -24.23
C LEU A 122 -28.84 13.80 -22.73
N LEU A 123 -30.08 13.51 -22.37
CA LEU A 123 -30.54 13.58 -20.99
C LEU A 123 -29.74 12.62 -20.08
N TRP A 124 -29.50 11.38 -20.52
CA TRP A 124 -28.68 10.41 -19.80
C TRP A 124 -27.23 10.86 -19.67
N LEU A 125 -26.62 11.33 -20.78
CA LEU A 125 -25.27 11.86 -20.79
C LEU A 125 -25.09 13.00 -19.81
N GLN A 126 -26.02 13.98 -19.85
CA GLN A 126 -26.00 15.12 -18.96
C GLN A 126 -26.19 14.72 -17.50
N SER A 127 -27.21 13.89 -17.20
CA SER A 127 -27.51 13.46 -15.83
C SER A 127 -26.35 12.70 -15.20
N ILE A 128 -25.69 11.80 -15.95
CA ILE A 128 -24.52 11.08 -15.41
C ILE A 128 -23.35 12.05 -15.21
N ARG A 129 -23.08 12.97 -16.16
CA ARG A 129 -22.01 13.98 -16.01
C ARG A 129 -22.24 14.90 -14.82
N GLU A 130 -23.46 15.29 -14.56
CA GLU A 130 -23.83 16.09 -13.38
C GLU A 130 -23.53 15.32 -12.10
N GLN A 131 -23.93 14.05 -12.01
CA GLN A 131 -23.63 13.23 -10.83
C GLN A 131 -22.12 13.03 -10.62
N LEU A 132 -21.36 12.84 -11.70
CA LEU A 132 -19.89 12.76 -11.62
C LEU A 132 -19.27 14.10 -11.18
N GLY A 133 -19.84 15.23 -11.60
CA GLY A 133 -19.42 16.58 -11.21
C GLY A 133 -19.59 16.87 -9.70
N LEU A 134 -20.53 16.20 -9.04
CA LEU A 134 -20.76 16.32 -7.59
C LEU A 134 -19.74 15.54 -6.75
N LEU A 135 -18.91 14.68 -7.35
CA LEU A 135 -17.91 13.87 -6.64
C LEU A 135 -16.66 14.72 -6.35
N THR A 136 -16.62 15.33 -5.18
CA THR A 136 -15.55 16.26 -4.77
C THR A 136 -14.21 15.59 -4.52
N ASN A 137 -14.19 14.28 -4.24
CA ASN A 137 -12.96 13.54 -3.92
C ASN A 137 -12.11 13.18 -5.16
N ARG A 138 -12.68 13.27 -6.37
CA ARG A 138 -11.98 12.97 -7.60
C ARG A 138 -10.94 14.02 -7.95
N PRO A 139 -9.71 13.62 -8.27
CA PRO A 139 -8.72 14.58 -8.74
C PRO A 139 -9.07 15.08 -10.15
N LYS A 140 -8.77 16.34 -10.42
CA LYS A 140 -8.88 16.97 -11.74
C LYS A 140 -7.53 17.27 -12.36
N SER A 141 -6.52 17.52 -11.50
CA SER A 141 -5.16 17.83 -11.91
C SER A 141 -4.14 17.06 -11.07
N LEU A 142 -3.22 16.37 -11.70
CA LEU A 142 -2.21 15.53 -11.05
C LEU A 142 -0.80 15.86 -11.56
N LEU A 143 0.16 15.94 -10.64
CA LEU A 143 1.59 15.97 -10.95
C LEU A 143 2.13 14.55 -10.93
N VAL A 144 2.67 14.08 -12.05
CA VAL A 144 3.10 12.69 -12.25
C VAL A 144 4.61 12.62 -12.38
N TYR A 145 5.27 11.87 -11.50
CA TYR A 145 6.69 11.56 -11.62
C TYR A 145 6.90 10.14 -12.12
N ILE A 146 7.71 9.98 -13.15
CA ILE A 146 8.03 8.68 -13.74
C ILE A 146 9.51 8.38 -13.52
N ASN A 147 9.81 7.24 -12.86
CA ASN A 147 11.16 6.72 -12.77
C ASN A 147 11.45 5.81 -13.97
N PRO A 148 12.32 6.21 -14.93
CA PRO A 148 12.62 5.40 -16.09
C PRO A 148 13.64 4.28 -15.79
N TYR A 149 14.32 4.33 -14.62
CA TYR A 149 15.43 3.43 -14.28
C TYR A 149 15.01 2.29 -13.35
N GLY A 150 13.85 2.41 -12.69
CA GLY A 150 13.38 1.44 -11.71
C GLY A 150 12.81 0.17 -12.34
N GLY A 151 12.85 -0.93 -11.59
CA GLY A 151 12.26 -2.21 -11.98
C GLY A 151 12.75 -2.71 -13.35
N LYS A 152 11.81 -3.02 -14.23
CA LYS A 152 12.06 -3.46 -15.62
C LYS A 152 12.30 -2.29 -16.59
N GLN A 153 12.52 -1.10 -16.09
CA GLN A 153 12.65 0.12 -16.89
C GLN A 153 11.42 0.39 -17.79
N ARG A 154 10.24 -0.03 -17.33
CA ARG A 154 8.97 0.08 -18.07
C ARG A 154 8.05 1.16 -17.53
N GLY A 155 8.50 1.98 -16.57
CA GLY A 155 7.66 3.00 -15.93
C GLY A 155 6.96 3.90 -16.94
N LYS A 156 7.72 4.46 -17.90
CA LYS A 156 7.15 5.30 -18.97
C LYS A 156 6.18 4.53 -19.86
N GLN A 157 6.52 3.31 -20.29
CA GLN A 157 5.64 2.48 -21.11
C GLN A 157 4.33 2.12 -20.38
N ILE A 158 4.41 1.79 -19.07
CA ILE A 158 3.22 1.51 -18.24
C ILE A 158 2.33 2.75 -18.18
N TYR A 159 2.91 3.91 -17.92
CA TYR A 159 2.16 5.15 -17.88
C TYR A 159 1.48 5.44 -19.22
N ASP A 160 2.24 5.51 -20.30
CA ASP A 160 1.75 5.91 -21.63
C ASP A 160 0.64 4.97 -22.17
N HIS A 161 0.80 3.65 -21.97
CA HIS A 161 -0.13 2.67 -22.57
C HIS A 161 -1.25 2.20 -21.64
N LYS A 162 -1.07 2.25 -20.32
CA LYS A 162 -2.08 1.72 -19.38
C LYS A 162 -2.76 2.78 -18.54
N VAL A 163 -2.04 3.84 -18.13
CA VAL A 163 -2.52 4.82 -17.16
C VAL A 163 -3.05 6.08 -17.81
N ALA A 164 -2.27 6.72 -18.67
CA ALA A 164 -2.63 7.97 -19.33
C ALA A 164 -3.95 7.89 -20.11
N PRO A 165 -4.26 6.80 -20.85
CA PRO A 165 -5.55 6.69 -21.54
C PRO A 165 -6.74 6.65 -20.58
N ILE A 166 -6.59 6.04 -19.39
CA ILE A 166 -7.66 5.96 -18.39
C ILE A 166 -7.83 7.31 -17.69
N PHE A 167 -6.74 8.02 -17.36
CA PHE A 167 -6.80 9.37 -16.82
C PHE A 167 -7.43 10.36 -17.78
N SER A 168 -7.04 10.31 -19.06
CA SER A 168 -7.65 11.13 -20.12
C SER A 168 -9.16 10.87 -20.23
N ARG A 169 -9.57 9.60 -20.22
CA ARG A 169 -11.00 9.22 -20.25
C ARG A 169 -11.76 9.78 -19.04
N ALA A 170 -11.13 9.81 -17.87
CA ALA A 170 -11.71 10.39 -16.65
C ALA A 170 -11.60 11.93 -16.59
N SER A 171 -11.12 12.58 -17.67
CA SER A 171 -10.91 14.03 -17.77
C SER A 171 -9.96 14.58 -16.71
N ILE A 172 -8.93 13.80 -16.33
CA ILE A 172 -7.87 14.21 -15.41
C ILE A 172 -6.71 14.80 -16.22
N SER A 173 -6.36 16.06 -15.94
CA SER A 173 -5.16 16.71 -16.47
C SER A 173 -3.92 16.21 -15.73
N THR A 174 -2.83 15.97 -16.46
CA THR A 174 -1.58 15.46 -15.87
C THR A 174 -0.37 16.22 -16.37
N ASP A 175 0.44 16.75 -15.45
CA ASP A 175 1.77 17.28 -15.73
C ASP A 175 2.80 16.18 -15.42
N VAL A 176 3.54 15.75 -16.43
CA VAL A 176 4.40 14.57 -16.34
C VAL A 176 5.88 14.98 -16.32
N ILE A 177 6.58 14.54 -15.28
CA ILE A 177 8.03 14.71 -15.12
C ILE A 177 8.70 13.33 -15.13
N VAL A 178 9.55 13.07 -16.10
CA VAL A 178 10.43 11.90 -16.10
C VAL A 178 11.69 12.24 -15.32
N THR A 179 11.98 11.48 -14.25
CA THR A 179 13.13 11.79 -13.40
C THR A 179 14.45 11.46 -14.10
N GLU A 180 15.45 12.30 -13.91
CA GLU A 180 16.75 12.19 -14.58
C GLU A 180 17.82 11.58 -13.67
N HIS A 181 17.70 11.76 -12.37
CA HIS A 181 18.65 11.29 -11.36
C HIS A 181 17.95 10.93 -10.04
N ALA A 182 18.64 10.29 -9.13
CA ALA A 182 18.15 9.98 -7.79
C ALA A 182 17.83 11.28 -7.02
N ASN A 183 16.73 11.24 -6.26
CA ASN A 183 16.17 12.37 -5.50
C ASN A 183 15.63 13.55 -6.34
N HIS A 184 15.56 13.43 -7.67
CA HIS A 184 15.01 14.50 -8.52
C HIS A 184 13.58 14.88 -8.11
N ALA A 185 12.71 13.89 -7.91
CA ALA A 185 11.33 14.14 -7.47
C ALA A 185 11.27 14.78 -6.09
N ARG A 186 12.09 14.33 -5.14
CA ARG A 186 12.18 14.89 -3.80
C ARG A 186 12.55 16.37 -3.82
N ASP A 187 13.64 16.70 -4.54
CA ASP A 187 14.20 18.05 -4.54
C ASP A 187 13.28 19.02 -5.27
N HIS A 188 12.70 18.62 -6.42
CA HIS A 188 11.69 19.40 -7.13
C HIS A 188 10.44 19.67 -6.29
N LEU A 189 9.88 18.66 -5.59
CA LEU A 189 8.71 18.83 -4.71
C LEU A 189 9.02 19.75 -3.54
N LYS A 190 10.22 19.66 -2.99
CA LYS A 190 10.62 20.45 -1.82
C LYS A 190 10.78 21.93 -2.13
N THR A 191 11.28 22.31 -3.32
CA THR A 191 11.72 23.68 -3.61
C THR A 191 11.03 24.34 -4.78
N GLU A 192 10.69 23.61 -5.86
CA GLU A 192 10.34 24.21 -7.16
C GLU A 192 8.85 24.06 -7.50
N ALA A 193 8.22 22.95 -7.11
CA ALA A 193 6.86 22.62 -7.53
C ALA A 193 5.81 23.59 -6.96
N ASP A 194 4.92 24.11 -7.81
CA ASP A 194 3.74 24.83 -7.39
C ASP A 194 2.60 23.84 -7.04
N LEU A 195 2.63 23.39 -5.80
CA LEU A 195 1.73 22.35 -5.30
C LEU A 195 0.26 22.76 -5.26
N LYS A 196 -0.05 24.07 -5.36
CA LYS A 196 -1.43 24.58 -5.33
C LYS A 196 -2.22 24.27 -6.61
N LYS A 197 -1.52 23.90 -7.69
CA LYS A 197 -2.14 23.57 -8.99
C LYS A 197 -2.71 22.16 -9.04
N TYR A 198 -2.36 21.29 -8.10
CA TYR A 198 -2.64 19.87 -8.18
C TYR A 198 -3.50 19.38 -7.03
N ASP A 199 -4.36 18.41 -7.31
CA ASP A 199 -5.15 17.67 -6.32
C ASP A 199 -4.38 16.51 -5.69
N GLY A 200 -3.23 16.16 -6.28
CA GLY A 200 -2.34 15.12 -5.79
C GLY A 200 -1.10 14.91 -6.65
N VAL A 201 -0.22 14.05 -6.14
CA VAL A 201 1.04 13.67 -6.79
C VAL A 201 1.01 12.17 -7.08
N VAL A 202 1.44 11.76 -8.26
CA VAL A 202 1.46 10.34 -8.67
C VAL A 202 2.89 9.86 -8.87
N CYS A 203 3.22 8.76 -8.19
CA CYS A 203 4.44 8.01 -8.34
C CYS A 203 4.25 6.91 -9.40
N VAL A 204 5.00 6.95 -10.50
CA VAL A 204 5.11 5.82 -11.45
C VAL A 204 6.50 5.20 -11.25
N GLY A 205 6.56 4.18 -10.41
CA GLY A 205 7.83 3.60 -9.98
C GLY A 205 7.65 2.54 -8.91
N GLY A 206 8.73 2.19 -8.20
CA GLY A 206 8.71 1.31 -7.04
C GLY A 206 8.75 2.08 -5.71
N ASP A 207 8.94 1.33 -4.62
CA ASP A 207 8.94 1.86 -3.24
C ASP A 207 9.97 2.99 -3.03
N GLY A 208 11.15 2.93 -3.69
CA GLY A 208 12.15 3.99 -3.62
C GLY A 208 11.68 5.33 -4.22
N MET A 209 10.98 5.29 -5.37
CA MET A 209 10.40 6.49 -5.97
C MET A 209 9.28 7.08 -5.11
N PHE A 210 8.45 6.21 -4.52
CA PHE A 210 7.46 6.64 -3.53
C PHE A 210 8.13 7.35 -2.34
N SER A 211 9.22 6.77 -1.83
CA SER A 211 9.99 7.36 -0.73
C SER A 211 10.50 8.76 -1.08
N GLU A 212 11.03 8.99 -2.30
CA GLU A 212 11.46 10.32 -2.74
C GLU A 212 10.31 11.33 -2.72
N ILE A 213 9.15 10.97 -3.29
CA ILE A 213 7.96 11.84 -3.33
C ILE A 213 7.46 12.13 -1.91
N MET A 214 7.37 11.12 -1.07
CA MET A 214 6.93 11.27 0.32
C MET A 214 7.86 12.21 1.10
N HIS A 215 9.18 12.04 0.99
CA HIS A 215 10.15 12.93 1.63
C HIS A 215 10.02 14.37 1.13
N GLY A 216 9.89 14.58 -0.18
CA GLY A 216 9.69 15.91 -0.75
C GLY A 216 8.44 16.62 -0.21
N LEU A 217 7.31 15.92 -0.20
CA LEU A 217 6.03 16.47 0.27
C LEU A 217 6.03 16.72 1.78
N VAL A 218 6.53 15.77 2.59
CA VAL A 218 6.57 15.93 4.04
C VAL A 218 7.49 17.09 4.42
N SER A 219 8.74 17.12 3.92
CA SER A 219 9.66 18.22 4.20
C SER A 219 9.12 19.57 3.73
N ARG A 220 8.46 19.66 2.55
CA ARG A 220 7.81 20.88 2.09
C ARG A 220 6.70 21.34 3.02
N SER A 221 5.87 20.39 3.49
CA SER A 221 4.77 20.72 4.43
C SER A 221 5.32 21.27 5.75
N GLN A 222 6.44 20.75 6.25
CA GLN A 222 7.08 21.28 7.46
C GLN A 222 7.69 22.67 7.20
N GLN A 223 8.38 22.85 6.09
CA GLN A 223 8.96 24.15 5.73
C GLN A 223 7.90 25.26 5.58
N ASP A 224 6.75 24.95 4.96
CA ASP A 224 5.66 25.91 4.73
C ASP A 224 5.08 26.44 6.06
N VAL A 225 5.21 25.72 7.18
CA VAL A 225 4.76 26.14 8.52
C VAL A 225 5.90 26.52 9.46
N GLY A 226 7.16 26.42 9.01
CA GLY A 226 8.34 26.73 9.81
C GLY A 226 8.66 25.71 10.92
N ALA A 227 8.17 24.46 10.80
CA ALA A 227 8.48 23.38 11.73
C ALA A 227 9.90 22.84 11.51
N ASP A 228 10.61 22.54 12.60
CA ASP A 228 11.95 21.96 12.55
C ASP A 228 11.90 20.43 12.62
N GLU A 229 12.29 19.76 11.54
CA GLU A 229 12.34 18.30 11.43
C GLU A 229 13.35 17.66 12.42
N ASN A 230 14.29 18.43 12.98
CA ASN A 230 15.25 17.92 13.97
C ASN A 230 14.66 17.80 15.37
N LEU A 231 13.56 18.50 15.68
CA LEU A 231 12.93 18.44 16.99
C LEU A 231 12.10 17.16 17.12
N THR A 232 12.61 16.21 17.89
CA THR A 232 12.00 14.87 18.02
C THR A 232 10.66 14.87 18.74
N GLU A 233 10.38 15.85 19.57
CA GLU A 233 9.18 15.92 20.42
C GLU A 233 8.04 16.73 19.75
N GLU A 234 8.33 17.55 18.74
CA GLU A 234 7.31 18.33 18.06
C GLU A 234 6.47 17.48 17.09
N PRO A 235 5.15 17.69 17.04
CA PRO A 235 4.29 17.02 16.08
C PRO A 235 4.49 17.59 14.67
N LEU A 236 4.70 16.72 13.67
CA LEU A 236 4.76 17.12 12.29
C LEU A 236 3.37 17.42 11.72
N VAL A 237 3.31 18.37 10.79
CA VAL A 237 2.06 18.76 10.13
C VAL A 237 1.76 17.79 8.97
N PRO A 238 0.52 17.25 8.88
CA PRO A 238 0.14 16.35 7.80
C PRO A 238 0.19 17.00 6.41
N CYS A 239 0.59 16.21 5.41
CA CYS A 239 0.58 16.63 4.03
C CYS A 239 -0.85 16.81 3.51
N LYS A 240 -1.10 17.91 2.79
CA LYS A 240 -2.41 18.20 2.20
C LYS A 240 -2.67 17.43 0.92
N LEU A 241 -1.63 17.19 0.10
CA LEU A 241 -1.74 16.49 -1.16
C LEU A 241 -1.73 14.97 -0.96
N ARG A 242 -2.62 14.29 -1.67
CA ARG A 242 -2.66 12.83 -1.71
C ARG A 242 -1.62 12.28 -2.67
N ILE A 243 -1.10 11.09 -2.37
CA ILE A 243 -0.11 10.41 -3.19
C ILE A 243 -0.77 9.21 -3.87
N GLY A 244 -0.68 9.14 -5.20
CA GLY A 244 -1.06 7.97 -5.99
C GLY A 244 0.17 7.12 -6.29
N ILE A 245 -0.01 5.79 -6.35
CA ILE A 245 1.07 4.87 -6.65
C ILE A 245 0.69 4.04 -7.87
N ILE A 246 1.48 4.15 -8.94
CA ILE A 246 1.40 3.26 -10.11
C ILE A 246 2.60 2.32 -10.04
N PRO A 247 2.38 1.04 -9.75
CA PRO A 247 3.46 0.08 -9.54
C PRO A 247 4.22 -0.17 -10.84
N ALA A 248 5.51 0.11 -10.84
CA ALA A 248 6.44 -0.11 -11.94
C ALA A 248 7.82 -0.58 -11.43
N GLY A 249 7.94 -0.87 -10.17
CA GLY A 249 9.12 -1.42 -9.50
C GLY A 249 9.17 -2.94 -9.60
N SER A 250 9.95 -3.54 -8.71
CA SER A 250 10.13 -5.00 -8.66
C SER A 250 9.32 -5.67 -7.54
N THR A 251 9.12 -4.98 -6.44
CA THR A 251 8.40 -5.50 -5.28
C THR A 251 7.07 -4.77 -5.09
N ASP A 252 7.10 -3.44 -5.17
CA ASP A 252 5.95 -2.56 -5.02
C ASP A 252 5.15 -2.88 -3.73
N CYS A 253 5.89 -3.00 -2.63
CA CYS A 253 5.38 -3.40 -1.33
C CYS A 253 4.30 -2.44 -0.82
N ILE A 254 4.54 -1.13 -0.93
CA ILE A 254 3.62 -0.11 -0.44
C ILE A 254 2.31 -0.18 -1.23
N CYS A 255 2.38 -0.30 -2.55
CA CYS A 255 1.20 -0.48 -3.39
C CYS A 255 0.44 -1.76 -3.00
N TYR A 256 1.13 -2.88 -2.87
CA TYR A 256 0.50 -4.16 -2.52
C TYR A 256 -0.15 -4.12 -1.12
N ALA A 257 0.50 -3.50 -0.15
CA ALA A 257 -0.03 -3.39 1.22
C ALA A 257 -1.25 -2.44 1.33
N THR A 258 -1.43 -1.54 0.37
CA THR A 258 -2.51 -0.53 0.38
C THR A 258 -3.71 -0.91 -0.49
N VAL A 259 -3.50 -1.53 -1.65
CA VAL A 259 -4.59 -1.91 -2.58
C VAL A 259 -4.73 -3.42 -2.81
N GLY A 260 -3.81 -4.23 -2.31
CA GLY A 260 -3.85 -5.69 -2.43
C GLY A 260 -3.35 -6.24 -3.76
N SER A 261 -2.87 -5.39 -4.66
CA SER A 261 -2.44 -5.77 -6.00
C SER A 261 -1.33 -4.86 -6.51
N ASN A 262 -0.43 -5.39 -7.36
CA ASN A 262 0.59 -4.63 -8.09
C ASN A 262 0.18 -4.44 -9.57
N ASP A 263 -1.12 -4.28 -9.84
CA ASP A 263 -1.62 -4.00 -11.19
C ASP A 263 -1.75 -2.47 -11.41
N PRO A 264 -1.07 -1.90 -12.43
CA PRO A 264 -1.12 -0.47 -12.71
C PRO A 264 -2.51 0.08 -13.04
N VAL A 265 -3.38 -0.74 -13.67
CA VAL A 265 -4.75 -0.34 -14.01
C VAL A 265 -5.59 -0.24 -12.75
N THR A 266 -5.47 -1.20 -11.84
CA THR A 266 -6.12 -1.16 -10.52
C THR A 266 -5.74 0.12 -9.77
N SER A 267 -4.45 0.43 -9.69
CA SER A 267 -3.97 1.64 -9.03
C SER A 267 -4.48 2.93 -9.67
N ALA A 268 -4.49 3.00 -11.01
CA ALA A 268 -5.03 4.14 -11.74
C ALA A 268 -6.53 4.34 -11.44
N LEU A 269 -7.30 3.26 -11.35
CA LEU A 269 -8.72 3.32 -11.02
C LEU A 269 -8.96 3.78 -9.58
N HIS A 270 -8.14 3.37 -8.61
CA HIS A 270 -8.20 3.89 -7.24
C HIS A 270 -7.94 5.41 -7.19
N ILE A 271 -6.99 5.91 -7.99
CA ILE A 271 -6.71 7.34 -8.10
C ILE A 271 -7.91 8.08 -8.68
N ILE A 272 -8.53 7.57 -9.75
CA ILE A 272 -9.70 8.20 -10.39
C ILE A 272 -10.90 8.25 -9.46
N VAL A 273 -11.18 7.15 -8.75
CA VAL A 273 -12.29 7.09 -7.77
C VAL A 273 -12.08 8.10 -6.65
N GLY A 274 -10.82 8.33 -6.27
CA GLY A 274 -10.43 9.41 -5.38
C GLY A 274 -10.65 9.13 -3.90
N ASP A 275 -10.79 7.86 -3.51
CA ASP A 275 -10.84 7.50 -2.09
C ASP A 275 -9.51 7.82 -1.40
N SER A 276 -9.58 8.08 -0.09
CA SER A 276 -8.45 8.51 0.72
C SER A 276 -8.11 7.47 1.77
N GLN A 277 -6.87 6.98 1.74
CA GLN A 277 -6.30 6.08 2.74
C GLN A 277 -5.21 6.82 3.51
N PRO A 278 -5.44 7.21 4.77
CA PRO A 278 -4.39 7.79 5.60
C PRO A 278 -3.29 6.77 5.88
N MET A 279 -2.07 7.26 6.11
CA MET A 279 -0.90 6.44 6.36
C MET A 279 0.05 7.12 7.34
N ASP A 280 0.57 6.33 8.26
CA ASP A 280 1.56 6.74 9.25
C ASP A 280 2.95 6.87 8.62
N VAL A 281 3.75 7.77 9.16
CA VAL A 281 5.15 7.96 8.78
C VAL A 281 6.00 7.98 10.03
N CYS A 282 7.09 7.23 10.03
CA CYS A 282 8.09 7.29 11.09
C CYS A 282 9.16 8.33 10.76
N SER A 283 9.53 9.19 11.70
CA SER A 283 10.76 9.97 11.65
C SER A 283 11.88 9.23 12.34
N VAL A 284 13.05 9.20 11.70
CA VAL A 284 14.27 8.54 12.23
C VAL A 284 15.30 9.59 12.53
N HIS A 285 15.81 9.60 13.75
CA HIS A 285 16.81 10.56 14.25
C HIS A 285 18.03 9.84 14.81
N SER A 286 19.15 10.53 14.84
CA SER A 286 20.36 10.13 15.58
C SER A 286 21.00 11.37 16.19
N GLU A 287 21.28 11.35 17.49
CA GLU A 287 21.91 12.47 18.20
C GLU A 287 21.18 13.81 17.97
N ASP A 288 19.85 13.79 18.12
CA ASP A 288 18.95 14.94 17.90
C ASP A 288 18.98 15.54 16.49
N ARG A 289 19.49 14.78 15.51
CA ARG A 289 19.49 15.15 14.10
C ARG A 289 18.53 14.26 13.32
N PHE A 290 17.66 14.87 12.53
CA PHE A 290 16.82 14.17 11.57
C PHE A 290 17.67 13.47 10.50
N LEU A 291 17.38 12.19 10.27
CA LEU A 291 18.04 11.39 9.24
C LEU A 291 17.14 11.16 8.05
N ARG A 292 15.94 10.63 8.31
CA ARG A 292 15.04 10.17 7.26
C ARG A 292 13.63 9.87 7.77
N TYR A 293 12.67 9.88 6.85
CA TYR A 293 11.35 9.29 7.05
C TYR A 293 11.32 7.81 6.61
N SER A 294 10.45 7.01 7.23
CA SER A 294 10.19 5.62 6.89
C SER A 294 8.69 5.33 6.96
N VAL A 295 8.18 4.52 6.05
CA VAL A 295 6.77 4.14 5.97
C VAL A 295 6.53 2.63 5.99
N SER A 296 7.57 1.82 5.75
CA SER A 296 7.40 0.38 5.65
C SER A 296 8.20 -0.39 6.68
N LEU A 297 9.53 -0.35 6.59
CA LEU A 297 10.39 -1.22 7.39
C LEU A 297 11.68 -0.51 7.82
N LEU A 298 11.94 -0.57 9.11
CA LEU A 298 13.27 -0.37 9.69
C LEU A 298 13.82 -1.72 10.14
N GLY A 299 15.02 -2.10 9.68
CA GLY A 299 15.62 -3.39 10.02
C GLY A 299 17.09 -3.29 10.36
N TYR A 300 17.49 -3.77 11.53
CA TYR A 300 18.86 -3.81 12.03
C TYR A 300 19.33 -5.25 12.22
N GLY A 301 20.63 -5.47 12.19
CA GLY A 301 21.21 -6.80 12.31
C GLY A 301 21.09 -7.58 11.01
N PHE A 302 20.46 -8.76 11.03
CA PHE A 302 20.36 -9.62 9.86
C PHE A 302 19.91 -8.86 8.60
N TYR A 303 18.89 -8.05 8.70
CA TYR A 303 18.31 -7.34 7.55
C TYR A 303 19.16 -6.17 7.05
N GLY A 304 19.77 -5.45 7.96
CA GLY A 304 20.74 -4.41 7.63
C GLY A 304 22.03 -4.96 7.01
N ASP A 305 22.50 -6.11 7.50
CA ASP A 305 23.69 -6.77 6.96
C ASP A 305 23.45 -7.33 5.56
N VAL A 306 22.29 -7.96 5.33
CA VAL A 306 21.91 -8.44 4.00
C VAL A 306 21.89 -7.30 3.00
N LEU A 307 21.23 -6.18 3.34
CA LEU A 307 21.18 -5.01 2.48
C LEU A 307 22.60 -4.47 2.21
N THR A 308 23.39 -4.27 3.26
CA THR A 308 24.76 -3.75 3.17
C THR A 308 25.65 -4.63 2.30
N ASP A 309 25.58 -5.96 2.45
CA ASP A 309 26.37 -6.91 1.65
C ASP A 309 25.86 -6.97 0.19
N SER A 310 24.55 -6.86 -0.02
CA SER A 310 23.96 -6.84 -1.36
C SER A 310 24.35 -5.59 -2.16
N GLU A 311 24.44 -4.44 -1.52
CA GLU A 311 24.85 -3.19 -2.17
C GLU A 311 26.28 -3.24 -2.74
N ARG A 312 27.18 -3.96 -2.07
CA ARG A 312 28.53 -4.22 -2.57
C ARG A 312 28.57 -5.12 -3.81
N LYS A 313 27.45 -5.80 -4.12
CA LYS A 313 27.31 -6.77 -5.20
C LYS A 313 26.30 -6.32 -6.27
N ARG A 314 26.07 -5.01 -6.42
CA ARG A 314 25.10 -4.45 -7.40
C ARG A 314 25.31 -5.00 -8.83
N TRP A 315 26.55 -5.32 -9.19
CA TRP A 315 26.90 -5.92 -10.48
C TRP A 315 26.28 -7.29 -10.75
N MET A 316 25.85 -8.03 -9.70
CA MET A 316 25.20 -9.33 -9.82
C MET A 316 23.68 -9.22 -10.12
N GLY A 317 23.16 -8.01 -10.25
CA GLY A 317 21.73 -7.78 -10.42
C GLY A 317 20.93 -8.40 -9.25
N PRO A 318 19.79 -9.01 -9.56
CA PRO A 318 18.87 -9.57 -8.57
C PRO A 318 19.41 -10.67 -7.68
N ALA A 319 20.26 -11.54 -8.17
CA ALA A 319 20.83 -12.64 -7.42
C ALA A 319 21.67 -12.19 -6.19
N ARG A 320 22.08 -10.91 -6.15
CA ARG A 320 22.84 -10.34 -5.02
C ARG A 320 22.18 -10.54 -3.67
N TYR A 321 20.84 -10.44 -3.61
CA TYR A 321 20.10 -10.57 -2.35
C TYR A 321 20.10 -12.00 -1.84
N ASP A 322 19.93 -12.98 -2.74
CA ASP A 322 19.91 -14.39 -2.37
C ASP A 322 21.28 -14.80 -1.80
N ILE A 323 22.35 -14.43 -2.49
CA ILE A 323 23.73 -14.71 -2.07
C ILE A 323 24.07 -14.01 -0.74
N SER A 324 23.72 -12.73 -0.62
CA SER A 324 23.97 -11.97 0.60
C SER A 324 23.17 -12.51 1.78
N GLY A 325 21.95 -12.96 1.53
CA GLY A 325 21.13 -13.59 2.54
C GLY A 325 21.68 -14.90 3.05
N VAL A 326 22.05 -15.79 2.16
CA VAL A 326 22.69 -17.07 2.53
C VAL A 326 23.99 -16.80 3.31
N LYS A 327 24.83 -15.88 2.84
CA LYS A 327 26.07 -15.50 3.52
C LYS A 327 25.82 -14.95 4.93
N THR A 328 24.85 -14.03 5.06
CA THR A 328 24.52 -13.44 6.36
C THR A 328 23.88 -14.45 7.30
N PHE A 329 23.03 -15.34 6.80
CA PHE A 329 22.46 -16.46 7.55
C PHE A 329 23.55 -17.40 8.07
N LEU A 330 24.52 -17.79 7.24
CA LEU A 330 25.63 -18.65 7.64
C LEU A 330 26.55 -17.96 8.65
N SER A 331 26.76 -16.64 8.55
CA SER A 331 27.58 -15.90 9.52
C SER A 331 26.92 -15.79 10.89
N HIS A 332 25.58 -15.73 10.96
CA HIS A 332 24.76 -15.80 12.16
C HIS A 332 25.22 -14.86 13.29
N ARG A 333 25.41 -13.58 12.96
CA ARG A 333 25.94 -12.56 13.88
C ARG A 333 24.87 -12.09 14.85
N TYR A 334 25.32 -11.71 16.05
CA TYR A 334 24.49 -11.12 17.09
C TYR A 334 24.96 -9.69 17.38
N TYR A 335 23.99 -8.87 17.75
CA TYR A 335 24.19 -7.48 18.09
C TYR A 335 23.72 -7.25 19.52
N GLU A 336 24.58 -6.73 20.37
CA GLU A 336 24.28 -6.46 21.75
C GLU A 336 23.93 -4.98 21.93
N GLY A 337 22.85 -4.69 22.64
CA GLY A 337 22.41 -3.32 22.88
C GLY A 337 21.15 -3.25 23.73
N THR A 338 20.68 -2.03 23.89
CA THR A 338 19.47 -1.66 24.64
C THR A 338 18.42 -1.15 23.66
N VAL A 339 17.25 -1.75 23.68
CA VAL A 339 16.04 -1.26 23.00
C VAL A 339 15.15 -0.67 24.07
N SER A 340 14.83 0.62 23.94
CA SER A 340 13.85 1.30 24.79
C SER A 340 12.66 1.70 23.93
N PHE A 341 11.45 1.52 24.41
CA PHE A 341 10.26 1.85 23.64
C PHE A 341 9.10 2.30 24.51
N LEU A 342 8.22 3.10 23.91
CA LEU A 342 6.96 3.53 24.46
C LEU A 342 5.85 2.67 23.87
N PRO A 343 5.23 1.76 24.67
CA PRO A 343 4.15 0.91 24.19
C PRO A 343 2.95 1.74 23.72
N ALA A 344 2.18 1.20 22.77
CA ALA A 344 0.87 1.73 22.45
C ALA A 344 -0.10 1.48 23.61
N GLU A 345 -0.86 2.50 23.99
CA GLU A 345 -1.89 2.42 25.02
C GLU A 345 -3.26 2.17 24.41
N GLY A 346 -4.19 1.57 25.16
CA GLY A 346 -5.60 1.44 24.80
C GLY A 346 -5.94 0.25 23.90
N ASN A 347 -7.06 0.36 23.17
CA ASN A 347 -7.69 -0.71 22.37
C ASN A 347 -7.10 -0.89 20.96
N LEU A 348 -5.84 -0.53 20.73
CA LEU A 348 -5.20 -0.61 19.40
C LEU A 348 -4.87 -2.05 18.96
N GLY A 349 -5.35 -3.05 19.70
CA GLY A 349 -5.07 -4.46 19.43
C GLY A 349 -3.63 -4.86 19.75
N THR A 350 -3.24 -6.06 19.35
CA THR A 350 -1.88 -6.57 19.50
C THR A 350 -1.35 -7.05 18.16
N PRO A 351 -0.03 -7.06 17.92
CA PRO A 351 0.52 -7.61 16.68
C PRO A 351 0.18 -9.09 16.44
N ARG A 352 -0.41 -9.77 17.44
CA ARG A 352 -0.80 -11.19 17.40
C ARG A 352 -2.30 -11.43 17.23
N ASP A 353 -3.13 -10.39 17.12
CA ASP A 353 -4.60 -10.51 17.06
C ASP A 353 -5.13 -10.99 15.71
N LYS A 354 -4.27 -11.09 14.70
CA LYS A 354 -4.59 -11.48 13.33
C LYS A 354 -5.56 -10.53 12.61
N ALA A 355 -5.85 -9.37 13.19
CA ALA A 355 -6.64 -8.35 12.55
C ALA A 355 -5.82 -7.69 11.43
N GLN A 356 -6.29 -7.84 10.19
CA GLN A 356 -5.62 -7.25 9.04
C GLN A 356 -6.18 -5.86 8.75
N CYS A 357 -5.32 -4.93 8.35
CA CYS A 357 -5.75 -3.63 7.86
C CYS A 357 -6.47 -3.77 6.51
N ARG A 358 -7.76 -3.44 6.49
CA ARG A 358 -8.64 -3.55 5.31
C ARG A 358 -9.30 -2.22 5.02
N SER A 359 -9.99 -2.14 3.88
CA SER A 359 -10.85 -1.01 3.56
C SER A 359 -11.81 -0.73 4.71
N GLY A 360 -11.87 0.53 5.13
CA GLY A 360 -12.73 0.92 6.24
C GLY A 360 -12.28 0.40 7.62
N CYS A 361 -10.98 0.15 7.83
CA CYS A 361 -10.41 -0.34 9.08
C CYS A 361 -10.86 0.49 10.30
N ASN A 362 -11.50 -0.17 11.27
CA ASN A 362 -11.99 0.49 12.48
C ASN A 362 -10.83 0.99 13.35
N ILE A 363 -9.74 0.23 13.47
CA ILE A 363 -8.57 0.61 14.28
C ILE A 363 -7.99 1.93 13.76
N CYS A 364 -7.76 2.04 12.43
CA CYS A 364 -7.27 3.29 11.83
C CYS A 364 -8.25 4.47 11.99
N ARG A 365 -9.57 4.23 12.03
CA ARG A 365 -10.59 5.28 12.21
C ARG A 365 -10.67 5.78 13.64
N HIS A 366 -10.57 4.91 14.64
CA HIS A 366 -10.64 5.33 16.05
C HIS A 366 -9.48 6.26 16.44
N SER A 367 -8.29 6.06 15.88
CA SER A 367 -7.15 6.96 16.09
C SER A 367 -7.40 8.41 15.64
N VAL A 368 -8.38 8.66 14.76
CA VAL A 368 -8.83 10.01 14.37
C VAL A 368 -9.76 10.61 15.42
N SER A 369 -10.69 9.80 15.93
CA SER A 369 -11.71 10.27 16.90
C SER A 369 -11.07 10.72 18.20
N ASP A 370 -10.06 10.00 18.67
CA ASP A 370 -9.32 10.35 19.89
C ASP A 370 -8.55 11.68 19.75
N LYS A 371 -8.05 11.99 18.52
CA LYS A 371 -7.41 13.29 18.25
C LYS A 371 -8.39 14.46 18.21
N LEU A 372 -9.63 14.25 17.76
CA LEU A 372 -10.65 15.30 17.68
C LEU A 372 -11.24 15.59 19.05
N LEU A 373 -11.47 14.57 19.87
CA LEU A 373 -11.99 14.73 21.23
C LEU A 373 -11.00 15.46 22.15
N ASN A 374 -9.69 15.21 22.00
CA ASN A 374 -8.64 15.88 22.79
C ASN A 374 -8.39 17.35 22.36
N LYS A 375 -8.92 17.82 21.21
CA LYS A 375 -8.83 19.24 20.82
C LYS A 375 -9.89 20.13 21.47
N ASP A 376 -11.03 19.57 21.87
CA ASP A 376 -12.12 20.34 22.49
C ASP A 376 -11.97 20.43 24.03
N GLU A 377 -11.02 19.70 24.64
CA GLU A 377 -10.72 19.72 26.08
C GLU A 377 -9.45 20.51 26.44
N GLU A 378 -9.01 21.46 25.60
CA GLU A 378 -7.93 22.41 25.94
C GLU A 378 -8.33 23.45 27.00
N SER A 379 -9.05 23.03 28.05
CA SER A 379 -9.12 23.76 29.31
C SER A 379 -8.95 22.80 30.47
N VAL A 380 -7.84 22.99 31.19
CA VAL A 380 -7.44 22.35 32.45
C VAL A 380 -6.56 21.08 32.31
N SER A 381 -5.25 21.33 32.25
CA SER A 381 -4.18 20.59 32.92
C SER A 381 -4.41 19.08 33.21
N ASP A 382 -4.32 18.24 32.19
CA ASP A 382 -3.66 16.95 32.36
C ASP A 382 -2.37 16.99 31.55
N ALA A 383 -1.30 17.36 32.23
CA ALA A 383 0.05 17.03 31.78
C ALA A 383 0.03 15.54 31.43
N GLU A 384 0.26 15.19 30.15
CA GLU A 384 0.41 13.82 29.66
C GLU A 384 1.21 13.05 30.71
N ARG A 385 0.60 12.07 31.38
CA ARG A 385 1.39 11.18 32.23
C ARG A 385 2.44 10.57 31.31
N PRO A 386 3.74 10.82 31.56
CA PRO A 386 4.78 10.31 30.66
C PRO A 386 4.62 8.80 30.59
N GLY A 387 4.25 8.28 29.44
CA GLY A 387 4.11 6.84 29.24
C GLY A 387 5.39 6.15 29.72
N THR A 388 5.25 5.03 30.43
CA THR A 388 6.41 4.36 31.02
C THR A 388 7.23 3.68 29.93
N TRP A 389 8.44 4.13 29.69
CA TRP A 389 9.38 3.50 28.79
C TRP A 389 9.73 2.09 29.24
N THR A 390 9.54 1.12 28.37
CA THR A 390 10.01 -0.26 28.57
C THR A 390 11.41 -0.39 28.01
N VAL A 391 12.33 -0.99 28.80
CA VAL A 391 13.74 -1.13 28.44
C VAL A 391 14.12 -2.60 28.37
N ILE A 392 14.62 -3.02 27.23
CA ILE A 392 15.04 -4.40 26.96
C ILE A 392 16.50 -4.43 26.57
N ARG A 393 17.33 -5.07 27.37
CA ARG A 393 18.74 -5.32 27.08
C ARG A 393 18.96 -6.74 26.58
N GLY A 394 19.86 -6.93 25.62
CA GLY A 394 20.15 -8.30 25.16
C GLY A 394 20.96 -8.39 23.88
N LYS A 395 21.03 -9.64 23.38
CA LYS A 395 21.69 -10.01 22.13
C LYS A 395 20.60 -10.35 21.10
N PHE A 396 20.61 -9.61 20.00
CA PHE A 396 19.62 -9.72 18.94
C PHE A 396 20.26 -10.21 17.64
N LEU A 397 19.57 -11.10 16.92
CA LEU A 397 19.87 -11.41 15.54
C LEU A 397 19.32 -10.34 14.61
N ALA A 398 18.12 -9.84 14.93
CA ALA A 398 17.46 -8.78 14.19
C ALA A 398 16.58 -7.93 15.11
N ILE A 399 16.49 -6.65 14.79
CA ILE A 399 15.55 -5.70 15.38
C ILE A 399 14.83 -5.06 14.19
N ASN A 400 13.51 -5.24 14.10
CA ASN A 400 12.72 -4.69 13.00
C ASN A 400 11.58 -3.85 13.56
N ALA A 401 11.22 -2.79 12.84
CA ALA A 401 9.99 -2.05 13.07
C ALA A 401 9.21 -2.00 11.75
N ALA A 402 8.00 -2.54 11.77
CA ALA A 402 7.12 -2.63 10.62
C ALA A 402 5.91 -1.72 10.81
N SER A 403 5.81 -0.65 10.01
CA SER A 403 4.71 0.32 10.08
C SER A 403 3.54 -0.06 9.16
N MET A 404 3.65 -1.17 8.45
CA MET A 404 2.62 -1.81 7.65
C MET A 404 2.84 -3.32 7.61
N SER A 405 1.92 -4.06 7.00
CA SER A 405 2.07 -5.51 6.87
C SER A 405 3.36 -5.94 6.16
N CYS A 406 3.95 -5.06 5.35
CA CYS A 406 5.05 -5.39 4.45
C CYS A 406 4.74 -6.60 3.55
N ALA A 407 3.48 -6.77 3.17
CA ALA A 407 3.03 -7.82 2.28
C ALA A 407 3.45 -7.58 0.83
N CYS A 408 3.69 -8.65 0.08
CA CYS A 408 3.95 -8.61 -1.35
C CYS A 408 3.47 -9.92 -1.99
N PRO A 409 3.39 -10.02 -3.33
CA PRO A 409 2.90 -11.24 -3.99
C PRO A 409 3.64 -12.52 -3.59
N ARG A 410 4.90 -12.42 -3.19
CA ARG A 410 5.73 -13.56 -2.76
C ARG A 410 5.64 -13.88 -1.26
N SER A 411 5.26 -12.89 -0.45
CA SER A 411 4.98 -13.02 0.98
C SER A 411 3.65 -12.34 1.29
N PRO A 412 2.51 -12.98 0.99
CA PRO A 412 1.20 -12.34 1.09
C PRO A 412 0.80 -11.91 2.50
N LYS A 413 1.41 -12.50 3.53
CA LYS A 413 1.21 -12.09 4.92
C LYS A 413 2.14 -10.94 5.34
N GLY A 414 3.29 -10.80 4.68
CA GLY A 414 4.31 -9.83 5.04
C GLY A 414 5.05 -10.12 6.34
N LEU A 415 5.76 -9.12 6.84
CA LEU A 415 6.58 -9.20 8.05
C LEU A 415 5.74 -9.01 9.32
N SER A 416 4.73 -8.15 9.30
CA SER A 416 3.78 -7.96 10.40
C SER A 416 2.34 -7.94 9.88
N PRO A 417 1.68 -9.12 9.81
CA PRO A 417 0.36 -9.24 9.19
C PRO A 417 -0.75 -8.39 9.81
N SER A 418 -0.61 -8.06 11.08
CA SER A 418 -1.58 -7.28 11.87
C SER A 418 -1.13 -5.81 12.07
N ALA A 419 -0.11 -5.33 11.36
CA ALA A 419 0.23 -3.92 11.36
C ALA A 419 -0.83 -3.11 10.61
N HIS A 420 -1.19 -1.96 11.16
CA HIS A 420 -2.18 -1.05 10.58
C HIS A 420 -1.52 0.15 9.93
N LEU A 421 -2.13 0.67 8.85
CA LEU A 421 -1.53 1.74 8.05
C LEU A 421 -1.59 3.11 8.74
N ALA A 422 -2.51 3.30 9.70
CA ALA A 422 -2.87 4.63 10.17
C ALA A 422 -3.39 4.63 11.62
N ASP A 423 -2.77 3.84 12.48
CA ASP A 423 -3.13 3.73 13.91
C ASP A 423 -2.19 4.49 14.85
N GLY A 424 -1.16 5.14 14.30
CA GLY A 424 -0.15 5.89 15.07
C GLY A 424 0.90 5.00 15.71
N THR A 425 1.10 3.77 15.22
CA THR A 425 2.02 2.80 15.81
C THR A 425 2.89 2.09 14.78
N THR A 426 3.93 1.43 15.26
CA THR A 426 4.74 0.48 14.49
C THR A 426 4.94 -0.80 15.29
N ASP A 427 4.97 -1.94 14.62
CA ASP A 427 5.22 -3.24 15.26
C ASP A 427 6.73 -3.49 15.39
N LEU A 428 7.24 -3.36 16.61
CA LEU A 428 8.64 -3.61 16.95
C LEU A 428 8.87 -5.09 17.21
N ILE A 429 9.65 -5.73 16.33
CA ILE A 429 9.91 -7.17 16.32
C ILE A 429 11.35 -7.42 16.72
N LEU A 430 11.56 -8.07 17.85
CA LEU A 430 12.87 -8.38 18.42
C LEU A 430 13.15 -9.88 18.27
N VAL A 431 14.12 -10.23 17.41
CA VAL A 431 14.58 -11.61 17.26
C VAL A 431 15.82 -11.82 18.13
N ARG A 432 15.62 -12.48 19.26
CA ARG A 432 16.68 -12.79 20.23
C ARG A 432 17.68 -13.80 19.68
N LYS A 433 18.79 -13.95 20.38
CA LYS A 433 19.76 -15.01 20.09
C LYS A 433 19.08 -16.37 20.13
N CYS A 434 19.20 -17.14 19.02
CA CYS A 434 18.65 -18.49 18.87
C CYS A 434 19.58 -19.36 18.02
N SER A 435 19.27 -20.64 17.86
CA SER A 435 20.03 -21.51 16.94
C SER A 435 19.78 -21.14 15.48
N ARG A 436 20.71 -21.53 14.58
CA ARG A 436 20.52 -21.34 13.13
C ARG A 436 19.25 -22.05 12.61
N ILE A 437 18.96 -23.22 13.15
CA ILE A 437 17.78 -24.02 12.74
C ILE A 437 16.49 -23.29 13.16
N ASP A 438 16.44 -22.75 14.36
CA ASP A 438 15.27 -22.02 14.84
C ASP A 438 15.07 -20.72 14.06
N PHE A 439 16.17 -19.99 13.78
CA PHE A 439 16.10 -18.81 12.93
C PHE A 439 15.61 -19.14 11.51
N LEU A 440 16.07 -20.26 10.96
CA LEU A 440 15.57 -20.75 9.69
C LEU A 440 14.05 -21.03 9.74
N ARG A 441 13.58 -21.72 10.78
CA ARG A 441 12.16 -21.98 10.97
C ARG A 441 11.35 -20.67 11.05
N HIS A 442 11.88 -19.65 11.73
CA HIS A 442 11.29 -18.33 11.78
C HIS A 442 11.18 -17.71 10.38
N LEU A 443 12.24 -17.69 9.59
CA LEU A 443 12.21 -17.18 8.22
C LEU A 443 11.21 -17.96 7.33
N LEU A 444 11.09 -19.27 7.50
CA LEU A 444 10.12 -20.08 6.77
C LEU A 444 8.67 -19.74 7.10
N ARG A 445 8.38 -19.27 8.33
CA ARG A 445 7.03 -18.89 8.74
C ARG A 445 6.49 -17.62 8.06
N HIS A 446 7.35 -16.77 7.52
CA HIS A 446 6.92 -15.62 6.72
C HIS A 446 6.26 -16.01 5.39
N THR A 447 6.51 -17.23 4.91
CA THR A 447 5.98 -17.70 3.61
C THR A 447 4.90 -18.78 3.74
N ASN A 448 4.63 -19.27 4.95
CA ASN A 448 3.62 -20.30 5.19
C ASN A 448 2.46 -19.75 6.05
N LYS A 449 1.49 -20.61 6.39
CA LYS A 449 0.31 -20.22 7.17
C LYS A 449 0.57 -20.16 8.69
N SER A 450 1.73 -20.62 9.18
CA SER A 450 2.06 -20.63 10.60
C SER A 450 2.28 -19.21 11.12
N ASP A 451 2.06 -19.00 12.42
CA ASP A 451 2.32 -17.73 13.07
C ASP A 451 3.83 -17.51 13.21
N GLN A 452 4.35 -16.44 12.63
CA GLN A 452 5.77 -16.10 12.65
C GLN A 452 6.25 -15.59 14.00
N PHE A 453 5.35 -15.15 14.85
CA PHE A 453 5.65 -14.67 16.20
C PHE A 453 5.57 -15.76 17.26
N ASP A 454 5.09 -16.97 16.90
CA ASP A 454 4.97 -18.10 17.82
C ASP A 454 6.32 -18.85 17.98
N HIS A 455 7.34 -18.11 18.45
CA HIS A 455 8.63 -18.62 18.86
C HIS A 455 9.07 -17.91 20.15
N SER A 456 9.63 -18.66 21.12
CA SER A 456 10.06 -18.11 22.41
C SER A 456 11.19 -17.07 22.30
N PHE A 457 11.92 -17.04 21.19
CA PHE A 457 12.99 -16.08 20.92
C PHE A 457 12.51 -14.88 20.08
N VAL A 458 11.23 -14.78 19.74
CA VAL A 458 10.64 -13.66 19.01
C VAL A 458 9.68 -12.92 19.94
N GLU A 459 9.99 -11.66 20.17
CA GLU A 459 9.14 -10.73 20.91
C GLU A 459 8.59 -9.69 19.94
N VAL A 460 7.33 -9.31 20.09
CA VAL A 460 6.71 -8.30 19.26
C VAL A 460 5.87 -7.36 20.11
N TYR A 461 6.04 -6.05 19.87
CA TYR A 461 5.39 -4.99 20.62
C TYR A 461 4.82 -3.94 19.68
N ARG A 462 3.62 -3.45 19.92
CA ARG A 462 3.06 -2.30 19.22
C ARG A 462 3.50 -1.04 19.95
N VAL A 463 4.21 -0.13 19.26
CA VAL A 463 4.89 0.98 19.90
C VAL A 463 4.67 2.30 19.16
N LYS A 464 4.66 3.43 19.91
CA LYS A 464 4.60 4.80 19.35
C LYS A 464 5.99 5.37 19.06
N GLN A 465 6.96 4.98 19.89
CA GLN A 465 8.36 5.41 19.78
C GLN A 465 9.28 4.28 20.21
N PHE A 466 10.47 4.22 19.65
CA PHE A 466 11.54 3.39 20.18
C PHE A 466 12.91 4.00 19.95
N ARG A 467 13.88 3.56 20.75
CA ARG A 467 15.31 3.91 20.67
C ARG A 467 16.13 2.65 20.69
N PHE A 468 17.20 2.62 19.93
CA PHE A 468 18.20 1.56 20.01
C PHE A 468 19.57 2.17 20.27
N SER A 469 20.25 1.70 21.33
CA SER A 469 21.60 2.06 21.69
C SER A 469 22.48 0.80 21.72
N PRO A 470 23.50 0.68 20.87
CA PRO A 470 24.43 -0.44 20.90
C PRO A 470 25.33 -0.32 22.15
N ARG A 471 25.68 -1.47 22.73
CA ARG A 471 26.40 -1.56 24.00
C ARG A 471 27.71 -0.75 24.09
N HIS A 472 28.43 -0.59 22.98
CA HIS A 472 29.69 0.15 22.98
C HIS A 472 29.51 1.65 23.24
N LEU A 473 28.39 2.27 22.84
CA LEU A 473 28.07 3.67 23.17
C LEU A 473 27.74 3.84 24.65
N GLU A 474 27.07 2.85 25.25
CA GLU A 474 26.81 2.86 26.69
C GLU A 474 28.14 2.78 27.52
N CYS A 475 29.11 2.03 27.01
CA CYS A 475 30.43 1.91 27.69
C CYS A 475 31.23 3.22 27.59
N GLU A 476 31.17 3.95 26.49
CA GLU A 476 31.82 5.26 26.32
C GLU A 476 31.19 6.30 27.25
N SER A 477 29.87 6.37 27.36
CA SER A 477 29.17 7.30 28.26
C SER A 477 29.39 7.02 29.74
N GLU A 478 29.52 5.75 30.16
CA GLU A 478 29.87 5.38 31.52
C GLU A 478 31.33 5.72 31.87
N LEU A 479 32.23 5.69 30.89
CA LEU A 479 33.64 6.09 31.08
C LEU A 479 33.74 7.61 31.23
N ASP A 480 33.05 8.42 30.46
CA ASP A 480 33.01 9.88 30.58
C ASP A 480 32.44 10.32 31.95
N LEU A 481 31.44 9.63 32.46
CA LEU A 481 30.91 9.88 33.81
C LEU A 481 31.87 9.48 34.95
N ARG A 482 32.80 8.54 34.69
CA ARG A 482 33.84 8.13 35.67
C ARG A 482 35.08 9.02 35.61
N GLU A 483 35.45 9.54 34.43
CA GLU A 483 36.59 10.46 34.27
C GLU A 483 36.37 11.80 34.98
N ASN A 484 35.14 12.28 35.10
CA ASN A 484 34.80 13.46 35.89
C ASN A 484 34.94 13.28 37.40
N ARG A 485 35.38 12.12 37.91
CA ARG A 485 35.58 11.83 39.33
C ARG A 485 37.03 11.56 39.76
N GLY A 486 38.04 11.82 38.95
CA GLY A 486 39.42 11.72 39.49
C GLY A 486 40.51 11.44 38.49
N SER A 487 41.33 12.45 38.31
CA SER A 487 42.77 12.41 37.98
C SER A 487 43.36 11.21 37.23
N GLY A 488 43.63 11.42 35.98
CA GLY A 488 44.88 11.06 35.32
C GLY A 488 45.26 9.59 35.19
N LYS A 489 44.86 8.97 34.06
CA LYS A 489 45.72 8.12 33.19
C LYS A 489 44.87 7.62 32.02
N HIS A 490 45.22 8.05 30.80
CA HIS A 490 44.73 7.49 29.57
C HIS A 490 45.07 5.99 29.49
N PHE A 491 44.08 5.13 29.68
CA PHE A 491 44.16 3.72 29.29
C PHE A 491 43.42 3.58 27.97
N LEU A 492 44.16 3.74 26.88
CA LEU A 492 43.76 3.19 25.56
C LEU A 492 43.57 1.69 25.72
N CYS A 493 42.36 1.18 25.59
CA CYS A 493 42.08 -0.23 25.55
C CYS A 493 42.64 -0.82 24.25
N GLN A 494 43.94 -1.13 24.24
CA GLN A 494 44.68 -1.76 23.13
C GLN A 494 44.66 -3.30 23.17
N GLN A 495 43.90 -3.90 24.07
CA GLN A 495 43.83 -5.35 24.13
C GLN A 495 42.85 -5.90 23.09
N ARG A 496 43.36 -6.63 22.08
CA ARG A 496 42.65 -7.47 21.12
C ARG A 496 41.69 -8.49 21.75
N ALA A 497 41.64 -8.61 23.06
CA ALA A 497 40.78 -9.49 23.82
C ALA A 497 39.58 -8.76 24.47
N CYS A 498 39.46 -7.45 24.35
CA CYS A 498 38.28 -6.76 24.78
C CYS A 498 37.12 -7.08 23.82
N GLY A 499 36.09 -7.78 24.32
CA GLY A 499 34.86 -8.07 23.58
C GLY A 499 34.06 -6.82 23.17
N CYS A 500 34.65 -5.63 23.32
CA CYS A 500 34.08 -4.32 22.95
C CYS A 500 34.03 -4.07 21.46
N MET A 501 34.70 -4.87 20.61
CA MET A 501 34.49 -4.89 19.17
C MET A 501 33.22 -5.66 18.83
N ALA A 502 32.10 -5.30 19.47
CA ALA A 502 30.80 -5.79 19.07
C ALA A 502 30.60 -5.45 17.59
N SER A 503 30.29 -6.45 16.78
CA SER A 503 30.07 -6.24 15.34
C SER A 503 28.94 -5.22 15.17
N ARG A 504 29.20 -4.12 14.45
CA ARG A 504 28.19 -3.11 14.12
C ARG A 504 27.43 -3.55 12.89
N SER A 505 26.12 -3.32 12.88
CA SER A 505 25.28 -3.38 11.69
C SER A 505 24.83 -1.97 11.29
N ASN A 506 24.29 -1.84 10.09
CA ASN A 506 23.59 -0.66 9.63
C ASN A 506 22.07 -0.90 9.72
N TRP A 507 21.31 0.18 9.75
CA TRP A 507 19.87 0.08 9.57
C TRP A 507 19.52 0.02 8.08
N ASN A 508 18.61 -0.87 7.76
CA ASN A 508 17.81 -0.83 6.53
C ASN A 508 16.59 0.06 6.80
N CYS A 509 16.44 1.15 6.08
CA CYS A 509 15.29 2.04 6.15
C CYS A 509 14.60 2.07 4.78
N ASP A 510 13.47 1.37 4.66
CA ASP A 510 12.71 1.25 3.40
C ASP A 510 13.59 0.89 2.19
N GLY A 511 14.58 0.03 2.40
CA GLY A 511 15.51 -0.41 1.35
C GLY A 511 16.77 0.43 1.18
N GLU A 512 16.98 1.46 1.98
CA GLU A 512 18.21 2.26 1.98
C GLU A 512 19.03 2.05 3.25
N ILE A 513 20.35 2.19 3.14
CA ILE A 513 21.28 1.99 4.26
C ILE A 513 21.41 3.29 5.04
N LEU A 514 21.11 3.22 6.36
CA LEU A 514 21.48 4.25 7.30
C LEU A 514 22.73 3.80 8.08
N PRO A 515 23.83 4.55 7.99
CA PRO A 515 25.11 4.17 8.62
C PRO A 515 25.14 4.42 10.13
N HIS A 516 24.10 5.04 10.69
CA HIS A 516 23.95 5.31 12.11
C HIS A 516 23.50 4.05 12.85
N THR A 517 24.21 3.66 13.90
CA THR A 517 23.88 2.46 14.68
C THR A 517 22.87 2.77 15.78
N ALA A 518 23.03 3.90 16.48
CA ALA A 518 22.06 4.39 17.45
C ALA A 518 21.02 5.26 16.75
N ILE A 519 19.76 4.93 16.93
CA ILE A 519 18.65 5.71 16.36
C ILE A 519 17.51 5.87 17.37
N GLN A 520 16.76 6.94 17.19
CA GLN A 520 15.45 7.17 17.79
C GLN A 520 14.41 7.26 16.69
N VAL A 521 13.28 6.60 16.88
CA VAL A 521 12.18 6.54 15.92
C VAL A 521 10.90 6.96 16.59
N ARG A 522 10.14 7.85 15.93
CA ARG A 522 8.81 8.27 16.37
C ARG A 522 7.81 8.08 15.22
N VAL A 523 6.63 7.57 15.56
CA VAL A 523 5.53 7.40 14.61
C VAL A 523 4.68 8.67 14.62
N HIS A 524 4.45 9.23 13.42
CA HIS A 524 3.53 10.34 13.19
C HIS A 524 2.26 9.79 12.54
N CYS A 525 1.20 9.77 13.31
CA CYS A 525 -0.07 9.20 12.91
C CYS A 525 -0.70 10.01 11.76
N GLN A 526 -0.98 9.33 10.63
CA GLN A 526 -1.70 9.88 9.48
C GLN A 526 -1.02 11.12 8.87
N LEU A 527 0.31 11.09 8.76
CA LEU A 527 1.09 12.22 8.24
C LEU A 527 0.89 12.43 6.74
N ILE A 528 0.60 11.36 6.00
CA ILE A 528 0.32 11.38 4.56
C ILE A 528 -1.01 10.69 4.25
N THR A 529 -1.53 10.96 3.07
CA THR A 529 -2.75 10.32 2.57
C THR A 529 -2.52 9.79 1.16
N LEU A 530 -2.96 8.56 0.90
CA LEU A 530 -2.86 7.92 -0.40
C LEU A 530 -4.19 7.95 -1.15
N PHE A 531 -4.13 7.93 -2.48
CA PHE A 531 -5.27 7.60 -3.32
C PHE A 531 -5.49 6.09 -3.30
N ALA A 532 -6.23 5.61 -2.33
CA ALA A 532 -6.59 4.21 -2.21
C ALA A 532 -7.87 4.05 -1.39
N ARG A 533 -8.66 3.03 -1.70
CA ARG A 533 -9.80 2.61 -0.87
C ARG A 533 -9.36 1.69 0.28
N GLY A 534 -8.18 1.13 0.19
CA GLY A 534 -7.72 0.02 1.01
C GLY A 534 -8.00 -1.34 0.37
N ILE A 535 -7.49 -2.40 0.97
CA ILE A 535 -7.72 -3.77 0.53
C ILE A 535 -9.16 -4.17 0.88
N GLU A 536 -10.00 -4.35 -0.12
CA GLU A 536 -11.38 -4.79 0.07
C GLU A 536 -11.43 -6.27 0.47
N GLU A 537 -12.40 -6.65 1.30
CA GLU A 537 -12.70 -8.07 1.52
C GLU A 537 -13.16 -8.69 0.21
N GLN A 538 -12.55 -9.80 -0.18
CA GLN A 538 -13.02 -10.53 -1.37
C GLN A 538 -14.36 -11.18 -1.00
N PRO A 539 -15.43 -10.85 -1.71
CA PRO A 539 -16.64 -11.63 -1.57
C PRO A 539 -16.33 -13.08 -1.98
N VAL A 540 -16.82 -14.03 -1.19
CA VAL A 540 -16.77 -15.45 -1.55
C VAL A 540 -17.45 -15.59 -2.91
N PHE A 541 -16.74 -16.12 -3.90
CA PHE A 541 -17.18 -16.24 -5.30
C PHE A 541 -18.24 -17.37 -5.46
N GLU A 542 -19.35 -17.27 -4.72
CA GLU A 542 -20.60 -17.94 -5.02
C GLU A 542 -21.67 -16.87 -4.89
N ASP A 543 -22.16 -16.31 -5.96
CA ASP A 543 -23.27 -15.33 -6.03
C ASP A 543 -22.95 -13.82 -5.90
N LEU A 544 -21.93 -13.33 -6.62
CA LEU A 544 -21.63 -11.89 -6.64
C LEU A 544 -22.57 -11.02 -7.48
N TYR A 545 -23.64 -11.59 -8.03
CA TYR A 545 -24.68 -10.85 -8.76
C TYR A 545 -26.04 -10.80 -8.06
N ALA A 546 -26.14 -11.25 -6.82
CA ALA A 546 -27.47 -11.49 -6.27
C ALA A 546 -27.78 -11.10 -4.84
N HIS A 547 -26.95 -10.52 -4.01
CA HIS A 547 -27.40 -10.07 -2.67
C HIS A 547 -26.75 -8.78 -2.19
N SER A 548 -27.62 -7.84 -2.12
CA SER A 548 -28.22 -7.19 -0.96
C SER A 548 -27.28 -6.27 -0.18
N TRP A 549 -27.39 -5.01 -0.50
CA TRP A 549 -27.11 -3.92 0.44
C TRP A 549 -28.25 -3.76 1.50
N LEU A 550 -28.90 -4.87 1.85
CA LEU A 550 -29.99 -4.91 2.81
C LEU A 550 -29.78 -6.13 3.69
N ASP A 551 -28.98 -6.08 4.73
CA ASP A 551 -29.15 -6.70 6.03
C ASP A 551 -27.80 -6.93 6.75
N GLY A 552 -27.84 -6.75 8.04
CA GLY A 552 -26.73 -6.76 8.98
C GLY A 552 -26.13 -8.16 9.29
N PRO A 553 -25.34 -8.32 10.36
CA PRO A 553 -24.22 -9.26 10.44
C PRO A 553 -24.66 -10.71 10.75
N TYR A 554 -24.16 -11.66 9.98
CA TYR A 554 -24.20 -13.09 10.36
C TYR A 554 -22.81 -13.71 10.37
N VAL A 555 -22.51 -14.30 11.53
CA VAL A 555 -21.38 -15.20 11.78
C VAL A 555 -21.68 -16.55 11.13
N LEU A 556 -20.81 -17.08 10.31
CA LEU A 556 -20.86 -18.47 9.87
C LEU A 556 -19.49 -19.15 9.93
N SER A 557 -19.44 -20.20 10.72
CA SER A 557 -18.40 -21.20 10.85
C SER A 557 -18.35 -22.13 9.63
N CYS A 558 -17.18 -22.48 9.15
CA CYS A 558 -16.99 -23.43 8.04
C CYS A 558 -16.12 -24.62 8.44
N PRO A 559 -16.43 -25.84 8.00
CA PRO A 559 -15.72 -27.06 8.39
C PRO A 559 -14.50 -27.36 7.51
N ILE A 560 -13.49 -27.94 8.17
CA ILE A 560 -12.19 -28.37 7.66
C ILE A 560 -12.33 -29.62 6.78
N LYS A 561 -11.72 -29.63 5.60
CA LYS A 561 -11.34 -30.88 4.89
C LYS A 561 -9.83 -30.99 4.77
N ASN A 562 -9.34 -32.11 5.29
CA ASN A 562 -7.95 -32.54 5.31
C ASN A 562 -7.39 -32.88 3.92
N TYR A 563 -6.19 -32.40 3.63
CA TYR A 563 -5.30 -32.99 2.61
C TYR A 563 -3.88 -33.14 3.16
N SER A 564 -3.31 -34.34 2.96
CA SER A 564 -1.98 -34.75 3.46
C SER A 564 -0.86 -34.29 2.53
N PRO A 565 0.37 -34.07 3.04
CA PRO A 565 1.49 -33.60 2.22
C PRO A 565 2.52 -34.69 1.92
N SER A 566 2.95 -34.74 0.68
CA SER A 566 4.21 -35.39 0.29
C SER A 566 5.00 -34.49 -0.67
N SER A 567 6.15 -33.96 -0.25
CA SER A 567 7.24 -33.44 -1.13
C SER A 567 8.40 -32.81 -0.34
N PRO A 568 9.65 -32.81 -0.89
CA PRO A 568 10.88 -32.80 -0.10
C PRO A 568 11.43 -31.44 0.30
N ALA A 569 12.01 -31.37 1.50
CA ALA A 569 12.37 -30.18 2.28
C ALA A 569 13.55 -29.33 1.72
N ASN A 570 14.45 -29.88 0.93
CA ASN A 570 15.73 -29.22 0.62
C ASN A 570 15.71 -28.16 -0.50
N LYS A 571 14.76 -28.22 -1.43
CA LYS A 571 14.62 -27.18 -2.48
C LYS A 571 13.95 -25.90 -1.97
N LYS A 572 13.27 -25.93 -0.83
CA LYS A 572 12.58 -24.78 -0.25
C LYS A 572 13.50 -23.78 0.47
N LEU A 573 14.68 -24.19 0.91
CA LEU A 573 15.55 -23.42 1.79
C LEU A 573 16.15 -22.18 1.11
N ILE A 574 16.72 -22.35 -0.07
CA ILE A 574 17.35 -21.27 -0.85
C ILE A 574 16.26 -20.33 -1.40
N TYR A 575 15.13 -20.91 -1.78
CA TYR A 575 13.99 -20.17 -2.31
C TYR A 575 13.34 -19.24 -1.28
N LEU A 576 13.39 -19.57 -0.01
CA LEU A 576 12.66 -18.85 1.06
C LEU A 576 13.48 -17.73 1.70
N THR A 577 14.77 -17.83 1.80
CA THR A 577 15.63 -16.70 2.13
C THR A 577 15.61 -15.66 1.03
N SER A 578 15.51 -16.07 -0.24
CA SER A 578 15.39 -15.18 -1.39
C SER A 578 14.03 -14.46 -1.46
N LEU A 579 12.97 -15.14 -1.10
CA LEU A 579 11.59 -14.59 -1.15
C LEU A 579 11.40 -13.43 -0.19
N TRP A 580 11.96 -13.52 1.00
CA TRP A 580 11.82 -12.50 2.01
C TRP A 580 12.76 -11.31 1.78
N MET A 581 13.97 -11.56 1.26
CA MET A 581 14.94 -10.51 0.96
C MET A 581 14.58 -9.66 -0.24
N ARG A 582 13.83 -10.21 -1.18
CA ARG A 582 13.24 -9.49 -2.32
C ARG A 582 12.11 -8.55 -1.91
N HIS A 583 11.63 -8.64 -0.67
CA HIS A 583 10.65 -7.71 -0.13
C HIS A 583 11.21 -6.28 -0.01
N ASN A 584 12.50 -6.13 0.15
CA ASN A 584 13.10 -4.84 0.46
C ASN A 584 13.83 -4.15 -0.69
N GLN A 585 14.04 -4.80 -1.83
CA GLN A 585 14.53 -4.12 -3.05
C GLN A 585 14.64 -5.07 -4.25
N PHE A 586 14.09 -4.65 -5.38
CA PHE A 586 14.43 -4.99 -6.76
C PHE A 586 14.75 -6.44 -7.06
N LEU A 587 13.82 -7.19 -7.72
CA LEU A 587 14.23 -8.20 -8.65
C LEU A 587 13.20 -8.67 -9.66
N GLU A 588 13.62 -8.59 -10.90
CA GLU A 588 12.96 -9.08 -12.07
C GLU A 588 13.17 -10.58 -12.32
N GLU A 589 12.18 -11.16 -13.01
CA GLU A 589 12.22 -12.51 -13.53
C GLU A 589 13.48 -12.78 -14.36
N THR A 590 14.31 -13.69 -13.90
CA THR A 590 15.08 -14.55 -14.78
C THR A 590 14.94 -15.98 -14.28
N ASN A 591 14.40 -16.84 -15.14
CA ASN A 591 14.45 -18.29 -14.99
C ASN A 591 15.91 -18.74 -14.84
N LEU A 592 16.35 -18.99 -13.62
CA LEU A 592 17.58 -19.73 -13.38
C LEU A 592 17.30 -20.79 -12.32
N HIS A 593 17.09 -22.00 -12.80
CA HIS A 593 17.19 -23.21 -12.01
C HIS A 593 18.66 -23.39 -11.60
N LEU A 594 19.01 -23.01 -10.37
CA LEU A 594 20.24 -23.46 -9.76
C LEU A 594 20.00 -24.87 -9.20
N VAL A 595 20.52 -25.83 -9.90
CA VAL A 595 20.66 -27.23 -9.47
C VAL A 595 21.90 -27.27 -8.58
N PHE A 596 21.74 -27.55 -7.29
CA PHE A 596 22.83 -28.01 -6.45
C PHE A 596 22.92 -29.53 -6.59
N GLY A 597 24.03 -30.01 -7.17
CA GLY A 597 24.49 -31.34 -7.08
C GLY A 597 25.04 -31.68 -5.69
#